data_636d777fb2a6b9aa65af94beceb043d1
#
_entry.id   636d777fb2a6b9aa65af94beceb043d1
#
_cell.length_a   1.000
_cell.length_b   1.000
_cell.length_c   1.000
_cell.angle_alpha   90.00
_cell.angle_beta   90.00
_cell.angle_gamma   90.00
#
_symmetry.space_group_name_H-M   'P 1'
#
loop_
_entity.id
_entity.type
_entity.pdbx_description
1 polymer ?
#
loop_
_entity_poly.entity_id
_entity_poly.type
_entity_poly.pdbx_seq_one_letter_code
_entity_poly.pdbx_strand_id
1 'polypeptide(L)'
;MAQLPFNWSEITRSDLYSMFYSLNGEIVGKELSPSQIQKRIIRHVKAHLPIKLKKCIYAPTTKGFIFMGGVYYSALDKKHKPAIEVNFNYNPSDKKLKITSHRFKRMAVRFADVVLHEIVHQRQFRSRNFKNIPGYQSIAEYAKDRKKQEYYGDRDEMGAHAFNCACELTDRFGYDPATIGRYLDSNQCRKHKNSTWSDYLKVFDWNHNHPIIRRMRNLIMRQLENAYYGKPFKTSTHLTY
;
A
#
# COMPACT_ATOMS: atom_id res chain seq x y z
N MET A 1 -26.53 -10.12 -17.56
CA MET A 1 -25.32 -10.97 -17.43
C MET A 1 -24.72 -10.70 -16.07
N ALA A 2 -24.60 -11.71 -15.20
CA ALA A 2 -23.90 -11.57 -13.93
C ALA A 2 -22.41 -11.38 -14.26
N GLN A 3 -21.83 -10.25 -13.85
CA GLN A 3 -20.39 -10.04 -13.94
C GLN A 3 -19.71 -11.15 -13.14
N LEU A 4 -18.82 -11.92 -13.79
CA LEU A 4 -17.96 -12.86 -13.10
C LEU A 4 -17.22 -12.12 -11.96
N PRO A 5 -17.06 -12.77 -10.79
CA PRO A 5 -16.37 -12.13 -9.68
C PRO A 5 -14.96 -11.75 -10.11
N PHE A 6 -14.60 -10.50 -9.88
CA PHE A 6 -13.28 -9.97 -10.25
C PHE A 6 -12.18 -10.77 -9.58
N ASN A 7 -11.24 -11.30 -10.37
CA ASN A 7 -10.16 -12.15 -9.87
C ASN A 7 -8.96 -11.31 -9.39
N TRP A 8 -8.97 -10.92 -8.13
CA TRP A 8 -7.87 -10.18 -7.50
C TRP A 8 -6.54 -10.93 -7.46
N SER A 9 -6.54 -12.27 -7.65
CA SER A 9 -5.30 -13.06 -7.58
C SER A 9 -4.41 -12.89 -8.81
N GLU A 10 -4.95 -12.43 -9.91
CA GLU A 10 -4.26 -12.28 -11.20
C GLU A 10 -3.75 -10.86 -11.44
N ILE A 11 -4.24 -9.87 -10.68
CA ILE A 11 -3.84 -8.49 -10.89
C ILE A 11 -2.41 -8.25 -10.40
N THR A 12 -1.60 -7.66 -11.24
CA THR A 12 -0.21 -7.30 -10.94
C THR A 12 -0.06 -5.81 -10.60
N ARG A 13 1.08 -5.46 -10.01
CA ARG A 13 1.45 -4.05 -9.78
C ARG A 13 1.53 -3.27 -11.09
N SER A 14 2.08 -3.91 -12.13
CA SER A 14 2.19 -3.31 -13.47
C SER A 14 0.84 -3.00 -14.08
N ASP A 15 -0.15 -3.90 -13.92
CA ASP A 15 -1.51 -3.69 -14.42
C ASP A 15 -2.16 -2.48 -13.75
N LEU A 16 -2.07 -2.41 -12.43
CA LEU A 16 -2.62 -1.29 -11.65
C LEU A 16 -1.93 0.03 -12.00
N TYR A 17 -0.59 0.01 -12.12
CA TYR A 17 0.18 1.18 -12.55
C TYR A 17 -0.23 1.63 -13.94
N SER A 18 -0.25 0.73 -14.91
CA SER A 18 -0.55 1.02 -16.31
C SER A 18 -1.98 1.55 -16.48
N MET A 19 -2.94 0.91 -15.81
CA MET A 19 -4.33 1.36 -15.78
C MET A 19 -4.45 2.77 -15.22
N PHE A 20 -3.82 3.08 -14.09
CA PHE A 20 -3.86 4.42 -13.51
C PHE A 20 -3.11 5.43 -14.38
N TYR A 21 -1.94 5.03 -14.92
CA TYR A 21 -1.10 5.90 -15.72
C TYR A 21 -1.72 6.30 -17.06
N SER A 22 -2.64 5.50 -17.60
CA SER A 22 -3.37 5.84 -18.84
C SER A 22 -4.19 7.13 -18.74
N LEU A 23 -4.48 7.61 -17.50
CA LEU A 23 -5.07 8.93 -17.25
C LEU A 23 -4.11 10.11 -17.47
N ASN A 24 -2.84 9.87 -17.80
CA ASN A 24 -1.83 10.91 -17.93
C ASN A 24 -2.29 12.09 -18.81
N GLY A 25 -2.83 11.83 -20.00
CA GLY A 25 -3.32 12.84 -20.92
C GLY A 25 -4.51 13.66 -20.40
N GLU A 26 -5.26 13.15 -19.42
CA GLU A 26 -6.38 13.87 -18.83
C GLU A 26 -5.98 14.79 -17.68
N ILE A 27 -4.86 14.52 -16.99
CA ILE A 27 -4.50 15.16 -15.72
C ILE A 27 -3.21 15.98 -15.82
N VAL A 28 -2.17 15.44 -16.45
CA VAL A 28 -0.85 16.05 -16.47
C VAL A 28 -0.84 17.38 -17.23
N GLY A 29 -0.17 18.37 -16.65
CA GLY A 29 -0.03 19.70 -17.23
C GLY A 29 -1.25 20.60 -17.14
N LYS A 30 -2.41 20.06 -16.77
CA LYS A 30 -3.66 20.82 -16.63
C LYS A 30 -3.82 21.40 -15.23
N GLU A 31 -4.35 22.58 -15.13
CA GLU A 31 -4.80 23.18 -13.86
C GLU A 31 -6.18 22.65 -13.49
N LEU A 32 -6.25 21.78 -12.52
CA LEU A 32 -7.48 21.12 -12.08
C LEU A 32 -7.68 21.29 -10.58
N SER A 33 -8.94 21.44 -10.16
CA SER A 33 -9.22 21.33 -8.73
C SER A 33 -9.01 19.89 -8.25
N PRO A 34 -8.67 19.68 -6.96
CA PRO A 34 -8.58 18.33 -6.40
C PRO A 34 -9.82 17.48 -6.67
N SER A 35 -11.01 18.10 -6.62
CA SER A 35 -12.28 17.42 -6.94
C SER A 35 -12.37 16.99 -8.41
N GLN A 36 -11.86 17.80 -9.35
CA GLN A 36 -11.84 17.43 -10.77
C GLN A 36 -10.86 16.27 -11.02
N ILE A 37 -9.68 16.31 -10.39
CA ILE A 37 -8.71 15.21 -10.45
C ILE A 37 -9.34 13.92 -9.91
N GLN A 38 -9.95 13.99 -8.74
CA GLN A 38 -10.61 12.85 -8.11
C GLN A 38 -11.75 12.29 -8.98
N LYS A 39 -12.62 13.14 -9.55
CA LYS A 39 -13.70 12.69 -10.42
C LYS A 39 -13.19 11.93 -11.64
N ARG A 40 -12.10 12.37 -12.26
CA ARG A 40 -11.48 11.68 -13.41
C ARG A 40 -10.92 10.32 -13.00
N ILE A 41 -10.20 10.27 -11.90
CA ILE A 41 -9.66 9.02 -11.35
C ILE A 41 -10.80 8.06 -11.00
N ILE A 42 -11.85 8.52 -10.29
CA ILE A 42 -12.99 7.68 -9.92
C ILE A 42 -13.66 7.09 -11.16
N ARG A 43 -13.94 7.91 -12.16
CA ARG A 43 -14.60 7.45 -13.39
C ARG A 43 -13.77 6.35 -14.08
N HIS A 44 -12.48 6.59 -14.21
CA HIS A 44 -11.58 5.67 -14.88
C HIS A 44 -11.39 4.37 -14.10
N VAL A 45 -11.08 4.46 -12.81
CA VAL A 45 -10.83 3.29 -11.98
C VAL A 45 -12.07 2.41 -11.84
N LYS A 46 -13.27 3.00 -11.66
CA LYS A 46 -14.52 2.24 -11.59
C LYS A 46 -14.85 1.46 -12.85
N ALA A 47 -14.37 1.91 -14.01
CA ALA A 47 -14.55 1.18 -15.27
C ALA A 47 -13.71 -0.11 -15.33
N HIS A 48 -12.65 -0.23 -14.52
CA HIS A 48 -11.67 -1.30 -14.58
C HIS A 48 -11.60 -2.14 -13.31
N LEU A 49 -11.90 -1.57 -12.14
CA LEU A 49 -11.73 -2.23 -10.85
C LEU A 49 -12.95 -2.06 -9.93
N PRO A 50 -13.38 -3.12 -9.23
CA PRO A 50 -14.48 -3.06 -8.27
C PRO A 50 -14.01 -2.52 -6.91
N ILE A 51 -13.36 -1.34 -6.90
CA ILE A 51 -12.93 -0.66 -5.68
C ILE A 51 -13.76 0.59 -5.42
N LYS A 52 -13.88 0.94 -4.15
CA LYS A 52 -14.49 2.19 -3.73
C LYS A 52 -13.41 3.26 -3.64
N LEU A 53 -13.68 4.40 -4.26
CA LEU A 53 -12.83 5.56 -4.18
C LEU A 53 -13.54 6.64 -3.37
N LYS A 54 -12.96 7.03 -2.25
CA LYS A 54 -13.54 7.99 -1.32
C LYS A 54 -12.68 9.23 -1.20
N LYS A 55 -13.35 10.37 -1.14
CA LYS A 55 -12.73 11.61 -0.76
C LYS A 55 -12.56 11.62 0.76
N CYS A 56 -11.33 11.72 1.24
CA CYS A 56 -11.05 12.03 2.63
C CYS A 56 -10.45 13.42 2.73
N ILE A 57 -11.00 14.24 3.59
CA ILE A 57 -10.43 15.52 3.99
C ILE A 57 -9.67 15.28 5.30
N TYR A 58 -8.57 14.55 5.22
CA TYR A 58 -7.52 14.76 6.18
C TYR A 58 -6.75 15.96 5.67
N ALA A 59 -6.61 17.00 6.49
CA ALA A 59 -5.77 18.13 6.14
C ALA A 59 -4.31 17.67 6.11
N PRO A 60 -3.75 17.21 4.97
CA PRO A 60 -2.31 17.05 4.91
C PRO A 60 -1.75 18.46 5.06
N THR A 61 -0.79 18.59 5.94
CA THR A 61 -0.11 19.86 6.20
C THR A 61 0.58 20.41 4.94
N THR A 62 0.81 19.57 3.93
CA THR A 62 1.53 19.92 2.71
C THR A 62 0.58 20.30 1.59
N LYS A 63 0.63 21.56 1.15
CA LYS A 63 -0.06 22.06 -0.03
C LYS A 63 0.49 21.44 -1.32
N GLY A 64 -0.37 21.33 -2.34
CA GLY A 64 0.06 20.88 -3.67
C GLY A 64 0.25 19.39 -3.83
N PHE A 65 -0.19 18.57 -2.87
CA PHE A 65 -0.05 17.12 -2.91
C PHE A 65 -1.39 16.42 -2.72
N ILE A 66 -1.51 15.26 -3.39
CA ILE A 66 -2.57 14.29 -3.14
C ILE A 66 -1.93 13.06 -2.53
N PHE A 67 -2.40 12.68 -1.35
CA PHE A 67 -2.00 11.44 -0.68
C PHE A 67 -3.07 10.38 -0.89
N MET A 68 -2.62 9.13 -1.06
CA MET A 68 -3.49 7.98 -1.15
C MET A 68 -3.22 7.04 0.01
N GLY A 69 -4.28 6.61 0.66
CA GLY A 69 -4.31 5.54 1.63
C GLY A 69 -5.37 4.52 1.23
N GLY A 70 -5.34 3.34 1.80
CA GLY A 70 -6.33 2.30 1.56
C GLY A 70 -6.93 1.77 2.84
N VAL A 71 -8.01 1.04 2.69
CA VAL A 71 -8.58 0.20 3.73
C VAL A 71 -9.34 -0.97 3.09
N TYR A 72 -9.13 -2.15 3.64
CA TYR A 72 -9.92 -3.32 3.31
C TYR A 72 -10.99 -3.54 4.38
N TYR A 73 -12.24 -3.51 3.96
CA TYR A 73 -13.38 -3.92 4.79
C TYR A 73 -13.65 -5.40 4.57
N SER A 74 -13.50 -6.20 5.60
CA SER A 74 -13.79 -7.64 5.53
C SER A 74 -15.29 -7.94 5.60
N ALA A 75 -15.66 -9.18 5.30
CA ALA A 75 -17.04 -9.65 5.47
C ALA A 75 -17.51 -9.63 6.95
N LEU A 76 -16.57 -9.49 7.90
CA LEU A 76 -16.87 -9.39 9.34
C LEU A 76 -17.17 -7.96 9.78
N ASP A 77 -16.92 -6.97 8.93
CA ASP A 77 -17.26 -5.59 9.26
C ASP A 77 -18.77 -5.39 9.21
N LYS A 78 -19.36 -5.08 10.37
CA LYS A 78 -20.82 -4.89 10.51
C LYS A 78 -21.31 -3.57 9.93
N LYS A 79 -20.41 -2.59 9.75
CA LYS A 79 -20.76 -1.23 9.31
C LYS A 79 -20.55 -1.02 7.81
N HIS A 80 -19.70 -1.80 7.19
CA HIS A 80 -19.30 -1.63 5.80
C HIS A 80 -19.48 -2.94 5.01
N LYS A 81 -19.92 -2.81 3.76
CA LYS A 81 -19.89 -3.96 2.84
C LYS A 81 -18.43 -4.30 2.49
N PRO A 82 -18.09 -5.59 2.31
CA PRO A 82 -16.75 -6.00 1.92
C PRO A 82 -16.28 -5.23 0.68
N ALA A 83 -15.17 -4.53 0.80
CA ALA A 83 -14.63 -3.74 -0.28
C ALA A 83 -13.17 -3.33 -0.01
N ILE A 84 -12.43 -3.08 -1.08
CA ILE A 84 -11.22 -2.26 -1.03
C ILE A 84 -11.65 -0.81 -1.26
N GLU A 85 -11.24 0.08 -0.36
CA GLU A 85 -11.48 1.51 -0.47
C GLU A 85 -10.14 2.23 -0.58
N VAL A 86 -10.01 3.13 -1.56
CA VAL A 86 -8.86 4.02 -1.69
C VAL A 86 -9.29 5.45 -1.36
N ASN A 87 -8.60 6.03 -0.42
CA ASN A 87 -8.86 7.37 0.07
C ASN A 87 -7.92 8.37 -0.60
N PHE A 88 -8.48 9.48 -1.12
CA PHE A 88 -7.74 10.61 -1.66
C PHE A 88 -7.74 11.76 -0.67
N ASN A 89 -6.56 12.08 -0.14
CA ASN A 89 -6.37 13.15 0.82
C ASN A 89 -5.64 14.31 0.16
N TYR A 90 -6.16 15.52 0.29
CA TYR A 90 -5.54 16.74 -0.22
C TYR A 90 -5.76 17.91 0.74
N ASN A 91 -4.93 18.95 0.62
CA ASN A 91 -5.08 20.13 1.44
C ASN A 91 -6.35 20.89 1.04
N PRO A 92 -7.27 21.18 1.98
CA PRO A 92 -8.53 21.89 1.68
C PRO A 92 -8.32 23.29 1.08
N SER A 93 -7.16 23.92 1.31
CA SER A 93 -6.82 25.22 0.75
C SER A 93 -6.38 25.17 -0.71
N ASP A 94 -6.11 23.96 -1.27
CA ASP A 94 -5.72 23.79 -2.66
C ASP A 94 -6.95 23.98 -3.58
N LYS A 95 -7.07 25.16 -4.16
CA LYS A 95 -8.15 25.45 -5.14
C LYS A 95 -7.89 24.79 -6.48
N LYS A 96 -6.63 24.85 -6.94
CA LYS A 96 -6.16 24.26 -8.19
C LYS A 96 -4.79 23.63 -8.02
N LEU A 97 -4.56 22.55 -8.73
CA LEU A 97 -3.29 21.81 -8.77
C LEU A 97 -2.86 21.61 -10.21
N LYS A 98 -1.59 21.86 -10.50
CA LYS A 98 -0.94 21.46 -11.75
C LYS A 98 -0.05 20.26 -11.47
N ILE A 99 -0.51 19.08 -11.88
CA ILE A 99 0.23 17.83 -11.67
C ILE A 99 1.26 17.67 -12.78
N THR A 100 2.54 17.60 -12.43
CA THR A 100 3.62 17.30 -13.38
C THR A 100 3.66 15.81 -13.72
N SER A 101 4.27 15.44 -14.85
CA SER A 101 4.44 14.04 -15.26
C SER A 101 5.14 13.21 -14.18
N HIS A 102 6.19 13.75 -13.56
CA HIS A 102 6.88 13.08 -12.45
C HIS A 102 5.97 12.81 -11.23
N ARG A 103 5.19 13.83 -10.82
CA ARG A 103 4.23 13.66 -9.72
C ARG A 103 3.14 12.65 -10.07
N PHE A 104 2.65 12.67 -11.30
CA PHE A 104 1.63 11.72 -11.75
C PHE A 104 2.15 10.28 -11.78
N LYS A 105 3.38 10.06 -12.24
CA LYS A 105 4.07 8.76 -12.12
C LYS A 105 4.07 8.26 -10.68
N ARG A 106 4.47 9.10 -9.74
CA ARG A 106 4.47 8.76 -8.29
C ARG A 106 3.07 8.45 -7.77
N MET A 107 2.05 9.17 -8.24
CA MET A 107 0.66 8.88 -7.89
C MET A 107 0.24 7.50 -8.41
N ALA A 108 0.61 7.13 -9.63
CA ALA A 108 0.29 5.83 -10.23
C ALA A 108 0.97 4.68 -9.47
N VAL A 109 2.25 4.83 -9.12
CA VAL A 109 2.97 3.87 -8.26
C VAL A 109 2.28 3.74 -6.91
N ARG A 110 1.99 4.87 -6.24
CA ARG A 110 1.35 4.84 -4.93
C ARG A 110 -0.06 4.23 -4.97
N PHE A 111 -0.82 4.49 -6.02
CA PHE A 111 -2.12 3.84 -6.22
C PHE A 111 -1.99 2.33 -6.31
N ALA A 112 -1.06 1.85 -7.13
CA ALA A 112 -0.82 0.41 -7.29
C ALA A 112 -0.41 -0.24 -5.95
N ASP A 113 0.51 0.40 -5.21
CA ASP A 113 0.99 -0.08 -3.91
C ASP A 113 -0.13 -0.14 -2.87
N VAL A 114 -0.99 0.89 -2.81
CA VAL A 114 -2.13 0.93 -1.89
C VAL A 114 -3.13 -0.18 -2.23
N VAL A 115 -3.51 -0.33 -3.49
CA VAL A 115 -4.48 -1.37 -3.88
C VAL A 115 -3.93 -2.77 -3.59
N LEU A 116 -2.66 -3.02 -3.90
CA LEU A 116 -2.04 -4.32 -3.61
C LEU A 116 -1.93 -4.61 -2.12
N HIS A 117 -1.64 -3.59 -1.30
CA HIS A 117 -1.64 -3.72 0.15
C HIS A 117 -3.00 -4.24 0.66
N GLU A 118 -4.10 -3.65 0.18
CA GLU A 118 -5.44 -4.07 0.58
C GLU A 118 -5.82 -5.46 0.00
N ILE A 119 -5.30 -5.82 -1.17
CA ILE A 119 -5.43 -7.18 -1.71
C ILE A 119 -4.70 -8.20 -0.83
N VAL A 120 -3.54 -7.87 -0.28
CA VAL A 120 -2.83 -8.73 0.67
C VAL A 120 -3.71 -8.98 1.90
N HIS A 121 -4.31 -7.93 2.48
CA HIS A 121 -5.25 -8.08 3.60
C HIS A 121 -6.45 -8.97 3.22
N GLN A 122 -7.04 -8.77 2.06
CA GLN A 122 -8.13 -9.63 1.59
C GLN A 122 -7.71 -11.11 1.53
N ARG A 123 -6.50 -11.41 1.03
CA ARG A 123 -5.96 -12.77 0.97
C ARG A 123 -5.72 -13.34 2.37
N GLN A 124 -5.17 -12.56 3.28
CA GLN A 124 -4.95 -12.94 4.68
C GLN A 124 -6.27 -13.30 5.36
N PHE A 125 -7.32 -12.50 5.20
CA PHE A 125 -8.64 -12.79 5.74
C PHE A 125 -9.27 -14.04 5.12
N ARG A 126 -9.19 -14.19 3.80
CA ARG A 126 -9.70 -15.39 3.09
C ARG A 126 -9.01 -16.66 3.56
N SER A 127 -7.69 -16.63 3.75
CA SER A 127 -6.92 -17.81 4.20
C SER A 127 -7.32 -18.31 5.59
N ARG A 128 -7.94 -17.45 6.38
CA ARG A 128 -8.46 -17.75 7.72
C ARG A 128 -9.97 -17.97 7.74
N ASN A 129 -10.61 -18.16 6.59
CA ASN A 129 -12.06 -18.20 6.48
C ASN A 129 -12.74 -17.00 7.15
N PHE A 130 -12.15 -15.81 7.02
CA PHE A 130 -12.58 -14.54 7.60
C PHE A 130 -12.63 -14.54 9.14
N LYS A 131 -11.95 -15.46 9.82
CA LYS A 131 -11.83 -15.42 11.28
C LYS A 131 -10.80 -14.37 11.69
N ASN A 132 -11.10 -13.63 12.75
CA ASN A 132 -10.13 -12.71 13.36
C ASN A 132 -9.03 -13.50 14.06
N ILE A 133 -7.81 -12.96 14.04
CA ILE A 133 -6.73 -13.43 14.91
C ILE A 133 -7.00 -12.89 16.31
N PRO A 134 -6.80 -13.67 17.39
CA PRO A 134 -6.82 -13.15 18.74
C PRO A 134 -5.85 -11.95 18.85
N GLY A 135 -6.35 -10.83 19.40
CA GLY A 135 -5.58 -9.59 19.48
C GLY A 135 -5.61 -8.71 18.23
N TYR A 136 -6.31 -9.10 17.15
CA TYR A 136 -6.52 -8.22 16.00
C TYR A 136 -7.25 -6.95 16.40
N GLN A 137 -6.68 -5.81 16.05
CA GLN A 137 -7.28 -4.49 16.24
C GLN A 137 -7.44 -3.81 14.87
N SER A 138 -8.50 -3.04 14.71
CA SER A 138 -8.69 -2.27 13.49
C SER A 138 -7.74 -1.06 13.43
N ILE A 139 -7.43 -0.57 12.21
CA ILE A 139 -6.62 0.65 12.02
C ILE A 139 -7.16 1.83 12.84
N ALA A 140 -8.48 1.95 12.99
CA ALA A 140 -9.09 3.02 13.77
C ALA A 140 -8.73 2.96 15.27
N GLU A 141 -8.45 1.77 15.79
CA GLU A 141 -8.03 1.56 17.18
C GLU A 141 -6.54 1.85 17.37
N TYR A 142 -5.71 1.64 16.35
CA TYR A 142 -4.28 1.99 16.36
C TYR A 142 -4.02 3.50 16.19
N ALA A 143 -4.96 4.25 15.67
CA ALA A 143 -4.78 5.69 15.36
C ALA A 143 -4.67 6.59 16.59
N LYS A 144 -4.96 6.10 17.80
CA LYS A 144 -4.82 6.85 19.05
C LYS A 144 -3.47 6.53 19.69
N ASP A 145 -2.65 7.56 19.84
CA ASP A 145 -1.29 7.60 20.40
C ASP A 145 -0.90 6.45 21.35
N ARG A 146 0.24 5.90 21.17
CA ARG A 146 0.99 4.74 21.75
C ARG A 146 0.97 3.46 20.93
N LYS A 147 0.19 3.37 19.85
CA LYS A 147 -0.05 2.11 19.14
C LYS A 147 0.72 1.98 17.82
N LYS A 148 1.64 2.89 17.49
CA LYS A 148 2.45 2.75 16.26
C LYS A 148 3.25 1.45 16.27
N GLN A 149 3.88 1.11 17.39
CA GLN A 149 4.64 -0.13 17.49
C GLN A 149 3.75 -1.36 17.42
N GLU A 150 2.55 -1.32 18.01
CA GLU A 150 1.57 -2.40 17.91
C GLU A 150 1.09 -2.58 16.47
N TYR A 151 0.73 -1.47 15.79
CA TYR A 151 0.34 -1.49 14.38
C TYR A 151 1.44 -2.05 13.48
N TYR A 152 2.66 -1.51 13.58
CA TYR A 152 3.79 -1.99 12.78
C TYR A 152 4.25 -3.40 13.18
N GLY A 153 3.92 -3.87 14.38
CA GLY A 153 4.16 -5.23 14.86
C GLY A 153 3.04 -6.22 14.54
N ASP A 154 1.87 -5.73 14.08
CA ASP A 154 0.76 -6.59 13.70
C ASP A 154 1.15 -7.50 12.54
N ARG A 155 0.72 -8.76 12.61
CA ARG A 155 1.12 -9.79 11.66
C ARG A 155 0.64 -9.51 10.24
N ASP A 156 -0.59 -9.04 10.12
CA ASP A 156 -1.21 -8.79 8.82
C ASP A 156 -0.61 -7.54 8.18
N GLU A 157 -0.44 -6.48 8.97
CA GLU A 157 0.22 -5.24 8.52
C GLU A 157 1.66 -5.49 8.11
N MET A 158 2.42 -6.25 8.90
CA MET A 158 3.79 -6.61 8.54
C MET A 158 3.87 -7.37 7.21
N GLY A 159 2.91 -8.28 6.96
CA GLY A 159 2.84 -9.02 5.69
C GLY A 159 2.59 -8.12 4.49
N ALA A 160 1.64 -7.19 4.61
CA ALA A 160 1.29 -6.25 3.57
C ALA A 160 2.41 -5.21 3.34
N HIS A 161 2.99 -4.68 4.41
CA HIS A 161 4.13 -3.75 4.33
C HIS A 161 5.39 -4.42 3.79
N ALA A 162 5.66 -5.69 4.11
CA ALA A 162 6.81 -6.42 3.57
C ALA A 162 6.70 -6.56 2.05
N PHE A 163 5.50 -6.82 1.55
CA PHE A 163 5.23 -6.83 0.12
C PHE A 163 5.54 -5.47 -0.53
N ASN A 164 4.99 -4.37 0.02
CA ASN A 164 5.24 -3.03 -0.49
C ASN A 164 6.73 -2.68 -0.45
N CYS A 165 7.41 -3.01 0.64
CA CYS A 165 8.84 -2.77 0.79
C CYS A 165 9.66 -3.56 -0.24
N ALA A 166 9.32 -4.82 -0.50
CA ALA A 166 9.97 -5.60 -1.54
C ALA A 166 9.80 -4.96 -2.92
N CYS A 167 8.61 -4.45 -3.27
CA CYS A 167 8.37 -3.71 -4.49
C CYS A 167 9.22 -2.41 -4.58
N GLU A 168 9.24 -1.61 -3.50
CA GLU A 168 10.04 -0.38 -3.43
C GLU A 168 11.54 -0.65 -3.62
N LEU A 169 12.05 -1.72 -3.02
CA LEU A 169 13.45 -2.09 -3.10
C LEU A 169 13.82 -2.68 -4.46
N THR A 170 12.92 -3.46 -5.06
CA THR A 170 13.10 -3.97 -6.42
C THR A 170 13.12 -2.83 -7.45
N ASP A 171 12.26 -1.84 -7.32
CA ASP A 171 12.27 -0.66 -8.19
C ASP A 171 13.58 0.11 -8.09
N ARG A 172 14.25 0.08 -6.93
CA ARG A 172 15.48 0.81 -6.68
C ARG A 172 16.75 0.06 -7.06
N PHE A 173 16.80 -1.23 -6.75
CA PHE A 173 18.03 -2.04 -6.84
C PHE A 173 17.95 -3.15 -7.88
N GLY A 174 16.79 -3.29 -8.58
CA GLY A 174 16.50 -4.48 -9.38
C GLY A 174 16.23 -5.70 -8.51
N TYR A 175 16.13 -6.86 -9.14
CA TYR A 175 15.99 -8.15 -8.45
C TYR A 175 17.35 -8.70 -8.00
N ASP A 176 18.00 -7.97 -7.10
CA ASP A 176 19.26 -8.42 -6.48
C ASP A 176 19.08 -8.59 -4.96
N PRO A 177 18.70 -9.80 -4.49
CA PRO A 177 18.49 -10.06 -3.06
C PRO A 177 19.72 -9.78 -2.21
N ALA A 178 20.93 -9.98 -2.73
CA ALA A 178 22.16 -9.72 -1.98
C ALA A 178 22.38 -8.23 -1.72
N THR A 179 22.18 -7.39 -2.74
CA THR A 179 22.26 -5.93 -2.58
C THR A 179 21.13 -5.41 -1.69
N ILE A 180 19.92 -5.92 -1.87
CA ILE A 180 18.79 -5.54 -1.01
C ILE A 180 19.04 -5.95 0.45
N GLY A 181 19.54 -7.17 0.69
CA GLY A 181 19.90 -7.64 2.03
C GLY A 181 20.91 -6.72 2.70
N ARG A 182 22.01 -6.37 2.03
CA ARG A 182 23.00 -5.40 2.52
C ARG A 182 22.38 -4.04 2.84
N TYR A 183 21.48 -3.56 1.99
CA TYR A 183 20.77 -2.30 2.23
C TYR A 183 19.90 -2.36 3.48
N LEU A 184 19.14 -3.44 3.68
CA LEU A 184 18.28 -3.64 4.85
C LEU A 184 19.08 -3.72 6.16
N ASP A 185 20.30 -4.25 6.11
CA ASP A 185 21.20 -4.36 7.27
C ASP A 185 22.03 -3.09 7.52
N SER A 186 21.94 -2.12 6.63
CA SER A 186 22.69 -0.88 6.71
C SER A 186 21.85 0.30 7.21
N ASN A 187 22.54 1.39 7.61
CA ASN A 187 21.90 2.66 7.91
C ASN A 187 21.69 3.56 6.66
N GLN A 188 21.92 3.05 5.46
CA GLN A 188 21.75 3.83 4.22
C GLN A 188 20.30 4.32 4.02
N CYS A 189 19.32 3.57 4.53
CA CYS A 189 17.91 3.96 4.49
C CYS A 189 17.61 5.28 5.21
N ARG A 190 18.47 5.75 6.13
CA ARG A 190 18.34 7.08 6.75
C ARG A 190 18.40 8.21 5.73
N LYS A 191 19.12 8.02 4.62
CA LYS A 191 19.19 8.97 3.50
C LYS A 191 17.93 8.95 2.64
N HIS A 192 17.15 7.88 2.72
CA HIS A 192 15.96 7.66 1.92
C HIS A 192 14.68 7.83 2.76
N LYS A 193 14.46 9.09 3.17
CA LYS A 193 13.22 9.47 3.86
C LYS A 193 12.02 9.05 3.01
N ASN A 194 10.98 8.53 3.65
CA ASN A 194 9.72 8.10 3.04
C ASN A 194 9.75 6.72 2.33
N SER A 195 10.58 5.79 2.75
CA SER A 195 10.43 4.38 2.39
C SER A 195 9.76 3.59 3.52
N THR A 196 9.02 2.57 3.17
CA THR A 196 8.37 1.67 4.13
C THR A 196 9.37 1.11 5.15
N TRP A 197 10.57 0.70 4.70
CA TRP A 197 11.63 0.24 5.59
C TRP A 197 12.12 1.31 6.58
N SER A 198 12.33 2.53 6.09
CA SER A 198 12.72 3.66 6.94
C SER A 198 11.67 3.97 8.01
N ASP A 199 10.39 3.83 7.69
CA ASP A 199 9.30 4.06 8.64
C ASP A 199 9.26 2.99 9.73
N TYR A 200 9.50 1.72 9.40
CA TYR A 200 9.68 0.66 10.38
C TYR A 200 10.83 0.96 11.32
N LEU A 201 12.02 1.24 10.79
CA LEU A 201 13.18 1.53 11.63
C LEU A 201 12.97 2.73 12.56
N LYS A 202 12.30 3.80 12.09
CA LYS A 202 11.97 4.96 12.95
C LYS A 202 11.06 4.58 14.11
N VAL A 203 10.04 3.76 13.88
CA VAL A 203 9.08 3.34 14.91
C VAL A 203 9.76 2.51 16.00
N PHE A 204 10.84 1.79 15.64
CA PHE A 204 11.62 0.95 16.55
C PHE A 204 13.02 1.52 16.82
N ASP A 205 13.15 2.85 16.86
CA ASP A 205 14.34 3.59 17.28
C ASP A 205 15.63 3.23 16.52
N TRP A 206 15.50 2.87 15.24
CA TRP A 206 16.61 2.41 14.38
C TRP A 206 17.33 1.18 14.91
N ASN A 207 16.68 0.39 15.74
CA ASN A 207 17.24 -0.82 16.31
C ASN A 207 17.06 -2.02 15.36
N HIS A 208 18.06 -2.31 14.55
CA HIS A 208 18.07 -3.46 13.63
C HIS A 208 17.95 -4.82 14.36
N ASN A 209 18.29 -4.88 15.64
CA ASN A 209 18.18 -6.11 16.45
C ASN A 209 16.80 -6.29 17.08
N HIS A 210 15.89 -5.31 16.96
CA HIS A 210 14.54 -5.44 17.49
C HIS A 210 13.81 -6.62 16.82
N PRO A 211 13.12 -7.50 17.59
CA PRO A 211 12.47 -8.70 17.02
C PRO A 211 11.53 -8.41 15.84
N ILE A 212 10.76 -7.33 15.92
CA ILE A 212 9.86 -6.90 14.84
C ILE A 212 10.65 -6.52 13.58
N ILE A 213 11.76 -5.78 13.72
CA ILE A 213 12.62 -5.38 12.60
C ILE A 213 13.25 -6.61 11.93
N ARG A 214 13.77 -7.55 12.72
CA ARG A 214 14.32 -8.82 12.19
C ARG A 214 13.26 -9.63 11.46
N ARG A 215 12.05 -9.71 12.02
CA ARG A 215 10.92 -10.40 11.38
C ARG A 215 10.50 -9.72 10.08
N MET A 216 10.36 -8.39 10.06
CA MET A 216 10.03 -7.62 8.86
C MET A 216 11.08 -7.84 7.77
N ARG A 217 12.37 -7.76 8.11
CA ARG A 217 13.47 -8.07 7.18
C ARG A 217 13.32 -9.45 6.54
N ASN A 218 13.06 -10.47 7.34
CA ASN A 218 12.88 -11.84 6.85
C ASN A 218 11.66 -11.97 5.93
N LEU A 219 10.57 -11.26 6.22
CA LEU A 219 9.39 -11.24 5.36
C LEU A 219 9.70 -10.57 4.01
N ILE A 220 10.42 -9.45 4.00
CA ILE A 220 10.86 -8.79 2.77
C ILE A 220 11.72 -9.73 1.92
N MET A 221 12.72 -10.37 2.51
CA MET A 221 13.60 -11.29 1.79
C MET A 221 12.82 -12.48 1.18
N ARG A 222 11.85 -13.05 1.91
CA ARG A 222 10.96 -14.08 1.36
C ARG A 222 10.12 -13.60 0.17
N GLN A 223 9.65 -12.37 0.19
CA GLN A 223 8.91 -11.82 -0.95
C GLN A 223 9.80 -11.70 -2.18
N LEU A 224 11.04 -11.25 -2.00
CA LEU A 224 12.03 -11.16 -3.08
C LEU A 224 12.40 -12.52 -3.65
N GLU A 225 12.64 -13.52 -2.81
CA GLU A 225 12.93 -14.89 -3.24
C GLU A 225 11.77 -15.49 -4.05
N ASN A 226 10.53 -15.30 -3.57
CA ASN A 226 9.36 -15.78 -4.29
C ASN A 226 9.23 -15.11 -5.67
N ALA A 227 9.48 -13.81 -5.77
CA ALA A 227 9.46 -13.09 -7.04
C ALA A 227 10.59 -13.53 -7.98
N TYR A 228 11.79 -13.73 -7.46
CA TYR A 228 12.95 -14.17 -8.22
C TYR A 228 12.73 -15.54 -8.87
N TYR A 229 12.09 -16.47 -8.15
CA TYR A 229 11.80 -17.82 -8.68
C TYR A 229 10.49 -17.88 -9.49
N GLY A 230 9.91 -16.75 -9.90
CA GLY A 230 8.67 -16.72 -10.69
C GLY A 230 7.45 -17.26 -9.96
N LYS A 231 7.56 -17.45 -8.64
CA LYS A 231 6.43 -17.85 -7.81
C LYS A 231 5.53 -16.63 -7.58
N PRO A 232 4.22 -16.75 -7.78
CA PRO A 232 3.32 -15.65 -7.42
C PRO A 232 3.57 -15.29 -5.96
N PHE A 233 3.58 -13.99 -5.64
CA PHE A 233 3.74 -13.51 -4.27
C PHE A 233 2.79 -14.28 -3.35
N LYS A 234 3.30 -15.34 -2.72
CA LYS A 234 2.52 -16.11 -1.77
C LYS A 234 2.43 -15.29 -0.49
N THR A 235 1.25 -14.81 -0.19
CA THR A 235 0.92 -14.46 1.19
C THR A 235 1.12 -15.73 2.00
N SER A 236 2.19 -15.80 2.80
CA SER A 236 2.49 -17.01 3.54
C SER A 236 1.38 -17.25 4.56
N THR A 237 0.50 -18.20 4.24
CA THR A 237 -0.62 -18.59 5.09
C THR A 237 -0.19 -19.47 6.26
N HIS A 238 1.05 -19.94 6.27
CA HIS A 238 1.59 -20.81 7.31
C HIS A 238 2.98 -20.34 7.74
N LEU A 239 3.02 -19.37 8.63
CA LEU A 239 4.13 -19.22 9.56
C LEU A 239 3.78 -20.09 10.77
N THR A 240 4.11 -21.38 10.69
CA THR A 240 4.30 -22.20 11.91
C THR A 240 5.44 -21.58 12.70
N TYR A 241 5.16 -21.26 13.94
CA TYR A 241 6.12 -20.80 14.94
C TYR A 241 6.88 -21.98 15.52
#